data_a16ac72f4999e8261ba2c8d2d627d0cd
#
_entry.id   a16ac72f4999e8261ba2c8d2d627d0cd
#
_cell.length_a   1.000
_cell.length_b   1.000
_cell.length_c   1.000
_cell.angle_alpha   90.00
_cell.angle_beta   90.00
_cell.angle_gamma   90.00
#
_symmetry.space_group_name_H-M   'P 1'
#
loop_
_entity.id
_entity.type
_entity.pdbx_description
1 polymer ?
#
loop_
_entity_poly.entity_id
_entity_poly.type
_entity_poly.pdbx_seq_one_letter_code
_entity_poly.pdbx_strand_id
1 'polypeptide(L)'
;MQVSIIIINYNTFKLTCACIQSVIDKTAHIAYEIILVDNGSVECNPNLFKEKFPGIILVVSEKNSGFAAGNNLGLQVAKGEYLLLLNSDTLLVENCILLSIEKIKTLKDIGFLGIKAVFPDGSVQDTCSRLPTVKNVLYDLFLLHHIFPGLKNYYTLSKNFSPDAVWGCYMLFKKELLSYFKDSKLDESFFMYREDLLWCWQARKLNYTNYYYADTQLIHINKGSQNGDVVKEKMNLLMIDNYERLKIIINGKVGIHFYRLLKKMLFYRSYITKRISRTFFKSEQNFEPGKI
;
A
#
# COMPACT_ATOMS: atom_id res chain seq x y z
N MET A 1 -9.09 1.36 24.69
CA MET A 1 -7.99 1.30 23.69
C MET A 1 -8.42 2.09 22.47
N GLN A 2 -7.63 3.08 22.04
CA GLN A 2 -8.01 3.90 20.88
C GLN A 2 -7.49 3.30 19.58
N VAL A 3 -6.27 2.77 19.57
CA VAL A 3 -5.71 2.13 18.37
C VAL A 3 -5.03 0.80 18.70
N SER A 4 -5.27 -0.21 17.84
CA SER A 4 -4.52 -1.45 17.81
C SER A 4 -3.56 -1.41 16.61
N ILE A 5 -2.26 -1.58 16.87
CA ILE A 5 -1.19 -1.56 15.87
C ILE A 5 -0.81 -3.01 15.61
N ILE A 6 -1.13 -3.50 14.42
CA ILE A 6 -0.86 -4.88 14.00
C ILE A 6 0.42 -4.89 13.16
N ILE A 7 1.42 -5.64 13.62
CA ILE A 7 2.71 -5.81 12.95
C ILE A 7 2.89 -7.28 12.66
N ILE A 8 3.27 -7.64 11.42
CA ILE A 8 3.55 -9.03 11.04
C ILE A 8 5.05 -9.23 10.94
N ASN A 9 5.56 -10.22 11.68
CA ASN A 9 6.92 -10.70 11.54
C ASN A 9 6.95 -11.98 10.69
N TYR A 10 7.86 -12.03 9.72
CA TYR A 10 8.24 -13.26 9.04
C TYR A 10 9.72 -13.21 8.69
N ASN A 11 10.56 -13.86 9.52
CA ASN A 11 12.02 -13.89 9.36
C ASN A 11 12.67 -12.48 9.26
N THR A 12 12.21 -11.54 10.09
CA THR A 12 12.69 -10.13 10.11
C THR A 12 12.88 -9.62 11.54
N PHE A 13 13.31 -10.47 12.47
CA PHE A 13 13.40 -10.17 13.90
C PHE A 13 14.01 -8.79 14.20
N LYS A 14 15.18 -8.49 13.61
CA LYS A 14 15.87 -7.21 13.87
C LYS A 14 15.08 -6.01 13.39
N LEU A 15 14.48 -6.08 12.20
CA LEU A 15 13.65 -5.01 11.63
C LEU A 15 12.38 -4.82 12.46
N THR A 16 11.72 -5.93 12.81
CA THR A 16 10.53 -5.94 13.64
C THR A 16 10.78 -5.34 15.01
N CYS A 17 11.92 -5.66 15.65
CA CYS A 17 12.31 -5.03 16.91
C CYS A 17 12.52 -3.52 16.77
N ALA A 18 13.16 -3.06 15.69
CA ALA A 18 13.36 -1.63 15.44
C ALA A 18 12.01 -0.91 15.18
N CYS A 19 11.11 -1.56 14.44
CA CYS A 19 9.76 -1.04 14.20
C CYS A 19 9.00 -0.87 15.53
N ILE A 20 8.91 -1.93 16.35
CA ILE A 20 8.23 -1.89 17.66
C ILE A 20 8.83 -0.79 18.54
N GLN A 21 10.16 -0.70 18.63
CA GLN A 21 10.82 0.33 19.42
C GLN A 21 10.46 1.73 18.93
N SER A 22 10.44 1.96 17.60
CA SER A 22 10.05 3.25 17.04
C SER A 22 8.58 3.62 17.34
N VAL A 23 7.68 2.63 17.36
CA VAL A 23 6.28 2.83 17.78
C VAL A 23 6.24 3.28 19.24
N ILE A 24 6.96 2.61 20.14
CA ILE A 24 7.01 2.95 21.57
C ILE A 24 7.58 4.35 21.78
N ASP A 25 8.66 4.68 21.10
CA ASP A 25 9.38 5.96 21.27
C ASP A 25 8.60 7.16 20.71
N LYS A 26 7.80 6.95 19.65
CA LYS A 26 7.16 8.05 18.90
C LYS A 26 5.66 8.17 19.14
N THR A 27 5.01 7.19 19.76
CA THR A 27 3.57 7.24 19.99
C THR A 27 3.28 7.75 21.41
N ALA A 28 2.75 8.96 21.50
CA ALA A 28 2.38 9.62 22.75
C ALA A 28 0.98 10.23 22.67
N HIS A 29 0.38 10.50 23.84
CA HIS A 29 -0.94 11.15 24.01
C HIS A 29 -2.12 10.39 23.39
N ILE A 30 -1.98 9.06 23.22
CA ILE A 30 -3.01 8.17 22.72
C ILE A 30 -2.89 6.80 23.38
N ALA A 31 -4.02 6.19 23.70
CA ALA A 31 -4.06 4.82 24.23
C ALA A 31 -3.92 3.81 23.09
N TYR A 32 -2.85 3.04 23.07
CA TYR A 32 -2.58 2.05 22.02
C TYR A 32 -2.19 0.69 22.58
N GLU A 33 -2.31 -0.33 21.76
CA GLU A 33 -1.71 -1.66 21.96
C GLU A 33 -0.94 -2.05 20.71
N ILE A 34 0.13 -2.82 20.90
CA ILE A 34 0.92 -3.41 19.82
C ILE A 34 0.61 -4.90 19.80
N ILE A 35 0.13 -5.38 18.67
CA ILE A 35 -0.16 -6.79 18.39
C ILE A 35 0.87 -7.25 17.37
N LEU A 36 1.83 -8.07 17.82
CA LEU A 36 2.80 -8.68 16.95
C LEU A 36 2.31 -10.07 16.56
N VAL A 37 2.18 -10.30 15.27
CA VAL A 37 1.88 -11.62 14.70
C VAL A 37 3.18 -12.20 14.16
N ASP A 38 3.72 -13.23 14.80
CA ASP A 38 4.76 -14.06 14.20
C ASP A 38 4.11 -15.04 13.22
N ASN A 39 4.33 -14.82 11.95
CA ASN A 39 3.65 -15.54 10.87
C ASN A 39 4.44 -16.78 10.43
N GLY A 40 4.80 -17.64 11.39
CA GLY A 40 5.53 -18.89 11.15
C GLY A 40 7.01 -18.67 10.83
N SER A 41 7.68 -17.74 11.52
CA SER A 41 9.11 -17.51 11.39
C SER A 41 9.92 -18.70 11.90
N VAL A 42 11.08 -18.92 11.28
CA VAL A 42 12.03 -19.98 11.65
C VAL A 42 13.39 -19.44 12.10
N GLU A 43 13.59 -18.11 12.07
CA GLU A 43 14.88 -17.48 12.37
C GLU A 43 15.19 -17.46 13.86
N CYS A 44 14.17 -17.40 14.73
CA CYS A 44 14.34 -17.39 16.19
C CYS A 44 13.04 -17.79 16.91
N ASN A 45 13.15 -18.02 18.22
CA ASN A 45 11.96 -18.22 19.06
C ASN A 45 11.15 -16.93 19.17
N PRO A 46 9.85 -16.91 18.79
CA PRO A 46 9.00 -15.73 18.88
C PRO A 46 8.90 -15.11 20.28
N ASN A 47 9.09 -15.90 21.35
CA ASN A 47 9.05 -15.41 22.73
C ASN A 47 10.13 -14.37 23.03
N LEU A 48 11.23 -14.32 22.27
CA LEU A 48 12.25 -13.28 22.38
C LEU A 48 11.68 -11.87 22.17
N PHE A 49 10.60 -11.73 21.40
CA PHE A 49 9.89 -10.44 21.30
C PHE A 49 9.22 -10.04 22.60
N LYS A 50 8.61 -11.01 23.32
CA LYS A 50 7.99 -10.78 24.64
C LYS A 50 9.01 -10.44 25.72
N GLU A 51 10.15 -11.10 25.68
CA GLU A 51 11.27 -10.80 26.61
C GLU A 51 11.76 -9.35 26.40
N LYS A 52 11.88 -8.93 25.15
CA LYS A 52 12.34 -7.57 24.80
C LYS A 52 11.28 -6.49 24.98
N PHE A 53 10.02 -6.82 24.71
CA PHE A 53 8.86 -5.93 24.73
C PHE A 53 7.72 -6.54 25.54
N PRO A 54 7.77 -6.54 26.88
CA PRO A 54 6.76 -7.24 27.70
C PRO A 54 5.31 -6.75 27.48
N GLY A 55 5.14 -5.50 27.01
CA GLY A 55 3.85 -4.86 26.79
C GLY A 55 3.13 -5.26 25.51
N ILE A 56 3.76 -6.02 24.59
CA ILE A 56 3.11 -6.41 23.34
C ILE A 56 2.18 -7.61 23.53
N ILE A 57 1.18 -7.72 22.66
CA ILE A 57 0.38 -8.94 22.50
C ILE A 57 1.02 -9.75 21.39
N LEU A 58 1.54 -10.94 21.71
CA LEU A 58 2.16 -11.82 20.74
C LEU A 58 1.14 -12.89 20.30
N VAL A 59 0.95 -12.98 18.98
CA VAL A 59 0.17 -14.03 18.32
C VAL A 59 1.14 -14.85 17.46
N VAL A 60 1.16 -16.18 17.63
CA VAL A 60 2.07 -17.06 16.90
C VAL A 60 1.26 -17.93 15.95
N SER A 61 1.61 -17.91 14.67
CA SER A 61 1.09 -18.82 13.65
C SER A 61 2.05 -19.98 13.42
N GLU A 62 1.54 -21.17 13.24
CA GLU A 62 2.36 -22.36 12.97
C GLU A 62 3.06 -22.30 11.60
N LYS A 63 2.53 -21.53 10.65
CA LYS A 63 3.03 -21.41 9.28
C LYS A 63 2.82 -20.02 8.73
N ASN A 64 3.60 -19.66 7.71
CA ASN A 64 3.37 -18.45 6.96
C ASN A 64 2.06 -18.56 6.15
N SER A 65 1.05 -17.84 6.60
CA SER A 65 -0.28 -17.80 5.98
C SER A 65 -0.45 -16.65 4.96
N GLY A 66 0.60 -15.86 4.73
CA GLY A 66 0.57 -14.66 3.88
C GLY A 66 0.20 -13.39 4.64
N PHE A 67 0.20 -12.26 3.93
CA PHE A 67 0.03 -10.95 4.56
C PHE A 67 -1.39 -10.72 5.07
N ALA A 68 -2.41 -11.04 4.26
CA ALA A 68 -3.80 -10.84 4.62
C ALA A 68 -4.21 -11.71 5.82
N ALA A 69 -3.93 -13.01 5.76
CA ALA A 69 -4.28 -13.93 6.83
C ALA A 69 -3.50 -13.64 8.12
N GLY A 70 -2.21 -13.26 8.01
CA GLY A 70 -1.42 -12.83 9.16
C GLY A 70 -2.03 -11.59 9.83
N ASN A 71 -2.45 -10.58 9.06
CA ASN A 71 -3.16 -9.40 9.61
C ASN A 71 -4.47 -9.80 10.29
N ASN A 72 -5.25 -10.70 9.69
CA ASN A 72 -6.50 -11.16 10.27
C ASN A 72 -6.31 -11.85 11.63
N LEU A 73 -5.21 -12.59 11.84
CA LEU A 73 -4.89 -13.14 13.16
C LEU A 73 -4.72 -12.04 14.22
N GLY A 74 -4.02 -10.95 13.88
CA GLY A 74 -3.88 -9.81 14.76
C GLY A 74 -5.20 -9.06 14.98
N LEU A 75 -6.02 -8.91 13.95
CA LEU A 75 -7.32 -8.23 13.99
C LEU A 75 -8.32 -8.95 14.91
N GLN A 76 -8.24 -10.28 15.04
CA GLN A 76 -9.11 -11.07 15.92
C GLN A 76 -8.94 -10.70 17.41
N VAL A 77 -7.76 -10.31 17.83
CA VAL A 77 -7.46 -9.96 19.23
C VAL A 77 -7.44 -8.44 19.47
N ALA A 78 -7.57 -7.63 18.42
CA ALA A 78 -7.51 -6.18 18.46
C ALA A 78 -8.74 -5.56 19.17
N LYS A 79 -8.48 -4.63 20.11
CA LYS A 79 -9.48 -3.95 20.92
C LYS A 79 -9.69 -2.48 20.58
N GLY A 80 -8.82 -1.92 19.72
CA GLY A 80 -8.86 -0.51 19.32
C GLY A 80 -10.09 -0.17 18.49
N GLU A 81 -10.55 1.07 18.63
CA GLU A 81 -11.55 1.68 17.74
C GLU A 81 -10.97 1.85 16.32
N TYR A 82 -9.68 2.20 16.26
CA TYR A 82 -8.90 2.28 15.03
C TYR A 82 -7.95 1.09 14.96
N LEU A 83 -7.76 0.60 13.75
CA LEU A 83 -6.86 -0.50 13.43
C LEU A 83 -5.79 0.02 12.49
N LEU A 84 -4.53 -0.19 12.84
CA LEU A 84 -3.37 0.16 12.02
C LEU A 84 -2.63 -1.10 11.62
N LEU A 85 -2.60 -1.40 10.32
CA LEU A 85 -1.68 -2.37 9.76
C LEU A 85 -0.36 -1.65 9.48
N LEU A 86 0.73 -2.16 10.04
CA LEU A 86 2.06 -1.55 9.95
C LEU A 86 3.10 -2.62 9.57
N ASN A 87 3.83 -2.38 8.49
CA ASN A 87 4.91 -3.29 8.10
C ASN A 87 6.05 -3.32 9.12
N SER A 88 6.62 -4.48 9.34
CA SER A 88 7.73 -4.71 10.29
C SER A 88 9.05 -4.02 9.90
N ASP A 89 9.18 -3.55 8.68
CA ASP A 89 10.34 -2.81 8.16
C ASP A 89 10.10 -1.30 8.04
N THR A 90 9.21 -0.77 8.87
CA THR A 90 8.94 0.66 9.00
C THR A 90 9.54 1.23 10.29
N LEU A 91 9.90 2.51 10.27
CA LEU A 91 10.36 3.26 11.43
C LEU A 91 9.56 4.56 11.55
N LEU A 92 8.90 4.75 12.69
CA LEU A 92 8.25 6.01 12.99
C LEU A 92 9.31 7.06 13.34
N VAL A 93 9.24 8.23 12.73
CA VAL A 93 10.15 9.37 12.99
C VAL A 93 9.47 10.48 13.78
N GLU A 94 8.14 10.45 13.81
CA GLU A 94 7.28 11.40 14.55
C GLU A 94 6.01 10.68 15.04
N ASN A 95 5.14 11.40 15.75
CA ASN A 95 3.87 10.84 16.25
C ASN A 95 2.80 10.73 15.13
N CYS A 96 3.17 10.05 14.03
CA CYS A 96 2.32 9.94 12.86
C CYS A 96 0.99 9.18 13.14
N ILE A 97 0.96 8.34 14.17
CA ILE A 97 -0.26 7.61 14.55
C ILE A 97 -1.30 8.57 15.11
N LEU A 98 -0.93 9.44 16.07
CA LEU A 98 -1.84 10.44 16.60
C LEU A 98 -2.32 11.38 15.49
N LEU A 99 -1.39 11.93 14.68
CA LEU A 99 -1.72 12.82 13.58
C LEU A 99 -2.69 12.18 12.58
N SER A 100 -2.50 10.89 12.27
CA SER A 100 -3.39 10.15 11.37
C SER A 100 -4.78 9.94 11.97
N ILE A 101 -4.87 9.66 13.28
CA ILE A 101 -6.15 9.50 13.97
C ILE A 101 -6.89 10.83 14.08
N GLU A 102 -6.19 11.92 14.36
CA GLU A 102 -6.79 13.25 14.34
C GLU A 102 -7.30 13.60 12.95
N LYS A 103 -6.52 13.26 11.92
CA LYS A 103 -6.92 13.49 10.53
C LYS A 103 -8.16 12.68 10.14
N ILE A 104 -8.17 11.38 10.38
CA ILE A 104 -9.29 10.51 9.97
C ILE A 104 -10.61 10.93 10.66
N LYS A 105 -10.56 11.49 11.86
CA LYS A 105 -11.74 12.03 12.57
C LYS A 105 -12.38 13.23 11.85
N THR A 106 -11.60 13.98 11.07
CA THR A 106 -12.11 15.13 10.30
C THR A 106 -12.70 14.72 8.94
N LEU A 107 -12.56 13.47 8.55
CA LEU A 107 -12.97 12.95 7.25
C LEU A 107 -14.22 12.08 7.39
N LYS A 108 -15.08 12.11 6.36
CA LYS A 108 -16.28 11.26 6.29
C LYS A 108 -16.04 10.05 5.40
N ASP A 109 -16.64 8.93 5.74
CA ASP A 109 -16.69 7.72 4.93
C ASP A 109 -15.31 7.30 4.40
N ILE A 110 -14.30 7.29 5.30
CA ILE A 110 -12.94 6.86 4.97
C ILE A 110 -12.82 5.36 5.15
N GLY A 111 -12.41 4.67 4.06
CA GLY A 111 -12.02 3.27 4.09
C GLY A 111 -10.65 3.12 4.73
N PHE A 112 -9.60 3.44 3.99
CA PHE A 112 -8.23 3.33 4.46
C PHE A 112 -7.50 4.67 4.34
N LEU A 113 -6.72 5.01 5.37
CA LEU A 113 -5.81 6.14 5.37
C LEU A 113 -4.36 5.62 5.35
N GLY A 114 -3.60 6.04 4.34
CA GLY A 114 -2.15 5.86 4.25
C GLY A 114 -1.43 7.19 4.46
N ILE A 115 -0.16 7.14 4.83
CA ILE A 115 0.69 8.32 5.01
C ILE A 115 1.87 8.31 4.05
N LYS A 116 2.60 9.42 4.00
CA LYS A 116 3.84 9.50 3.24
C LYS A 116 4.88 8.54 3.83
N ALA A 117 5.47 7.71 2.97
CA ALA A 117 6.65 6.93 3.32
C ALA A 117 7.86 7.46 2.55
N VAL A 118 9.01 7.43 3.21
CA VAL A 118 10.29 7.78 2.60
C VAL A 118 11.28 6.63 2.75
N PHE A 119 12.21 6.53 1.81
CA PHE A 119 13.38 5.65 1.96
C PHE A 119 14.32 6.18 3.05
N PRO A 120 15.28 5.37 3.53
CA PRO A 120 16.28 5.85 4.50
C PRO A 120 17.12 7.05 4.01
N ASP A 121 17.22 7.27 2.71
CA ASP A 121 17.89 8.43 2.10
C ASP A 121 16.99 9.69 2.00
N GLY A 122 15.73 9.60 2.48
CA GLY A 122 14.76 10.69 2.46
C GLY A 122 13.95 10.81 1.17
N SER A 123 14.24 10.03 0.13
CA SER A 123 13.45 10.05 -1.10
C SER A 123 12.06 9.47 -0.87
N VAL A 124 11.04 10.08 -1.50
CA VAL A 124 9.62 9.67 -1.32
C VAL A 124 9.35 8.35 -2.03
N GLN A 125 8.65 7.44 -1.34
CA GLN A 125 8.17 6.19 -1.90
C GLN A 125 6.75 6.32 -2.43
N ASP A 126 6.46 5.59 -3.51
CA ASP A 126 5.08 5.36 -3.92
C ASP A 126 4.38 4.51 -2.85
N THR A 127 3.35 5.05 -2.23
CA THR A 127 2.52 4.36 -1.22
C THR A 127 1.03 4.45 -1.51
N CYS A 128 0.70 4.89 -2.70
CA CYS A 128 -0.67 4.85 -3.21
C CYS A 128 -0.67 4.62 -4.72
N SER A 129 -1.78 4.19 -5.25
CA SER A 129 -1.91 3.88 -6.67
C SER A 129 -3.33 4.04 -7.18
N ARG A 130 -3.44 4.08 -8.51
CA ARG A 130 -4.72 3.95 -9.21
C ARG A 130 -5.07 2.49 -9.37
N LEU A 131 -6.35 2.17 -9.20
CA LEU A 131 -6.85 0.82 -9.46
C LEU A 131 -6.91 0.53 -10.97
N PRO A 132 -6.70 -0.72 -11.38
CA PRO A 132 -6.75 -1.11 -12.80
C PRO A 132 -8.19 -1.22 -13.30
N THR A 133 -8.94 -0.11 -13.30
CA THR A 133 -10.32 -0.02 -13.78
C THR A 133 -10.39 0.44 -15.23
N VAL A 134 -11.46 0.06 -15.93
CA VAL A 134 -11.79 0.60 -17.26
C VAL A 134 -11.80 2.14 -17.23
N LYS A 135 -12.42 2.74 -16.21
CA LYS A 135 -12.49 4.19 -16.02
C LYS A 135 -11.09 4.84 -16.03
N ASN A 136 -10.14 4.26 -15.28
CA ASN A 136 -8.79 4.80 -15.20
C ASN A 136 -8.03 4.69 -16.52
N VAL A 137 -8.25 3.60 -17.28
CA VAL A 137 -7.66 3.46 -18.64
C VAL A 137 -8.24 4.49 -19.60
N LEU A 138 -9.55 4.76 -19.54
CA LEU A 138 -10.17 5.82 -20.34
C LEU A 138 -9.59 7.20 -20.00
N TYR A 139 -9.39 7.50 -18.73
CA TYR A 139 -8.76 8.75 -18.31
C TYR A 139 -7.36 8.91 -18.92
N ASP A 140 -6.55 7.85 -18.93
CA ASP A 140 -5.22 7.86 -19.55
C ASP A 140 -5.31 7.98 -21.08
N LEU A 141 -6.26 7.27 -21.70
CA LEU A 141 -6.44 7.29 -23.15
C LEU A 141 -6.81 8.68 -23.68
N PHE A 142 -7.67 9.40 -22.96
CA PHE A 142 -8.12 10.74 -23.34
C PHE A 142 -7.31 11.87 -22.68
N LEU A 143 -6.17 11.57 -22.04
CA LEU A 143 -5.30 12.55 -21.37
C LEU A 143 -6.02 13.42 -20.32
N LEU A 144 -7.07 12.89 -19.69
CA LEU A 144 -7.91 13.63 -18.76
C LEU A 144 -7.16 14.10 -17.49
N HIS A 145 -5.96 13.56 -17.23
CA HIS A 145 -5.09 14.06 -16.16
C HIS A 145 -4.64 15.52 -16.37
N HIS A 146 -4.70 16.04 -17.60
CA HIS A 146 -4.46 17.47 -17.87
C HIS A 146 -5.64 18.35 -17.43
N ILE A 147 -6.86 17.78 -17.44
CA ILE A 147 -8.10 18.49 -17.11
C ILE A 147 -8.44 18.33 -15.62
N PHE A 148 -8.13 17.17 -15.02
CA PHE A 148 -8.43 16.85 -13.63
C PHE A 148 -7.14 16.93 -12.77
N PRO A 149 -6.90 18.04 -12.06
CA PRO A 149 -5.65 18.25 -11.29
C PRO A 149 -5.39 17.20 -10.22
N GLY A 150 -6.44 16.61 -9.64
CA GLY A 150 -6.33 15.55 -8.63
C GLY A 150 -5.56 14.31 -9.12
N LEU A 151 -5.56 14.04 -10.43
CA LEU A 151 -4.79 12.93 -11.01
C LEU A 151 -3.28 13.17 -10.99
N LYS A 152 -2.84 14.43 -10.90
CA LYS A 152 -1.40 14.78 -10.80
C LYS A 152 -0.80 14.43 -9.45
N ASN A 153 -1.61 14.37 -8.39
CA ASN A 153 -1.13 14.10 -7.03
C ASN A 153 -0.49 12.71 -6.90
N TYR A 154 -0.87 11.73 -7.72
CA TYR A 154 -0.22 10.42 -7.78
C TYR A 154 1.27 10.47 -8.19
N TYR A 155 1.69 11.55 -8.85
CA TYR A 155 3.07 11.69 -9.32
C TYR A 155 3.96 12.47 -8.37
N THR A 156 3.38 13.25 -7.46
CA THR A 156 4.16 14.11 -6.56
C THR A 156 4.15 13.66 -5.12
N LEU A 157 3.06 13.01 -4.67
CA LEU A 157 2.83 12.55 -3.28
C LEU A 157 3.13 13.62 -2.21
N SER A 158 3.07 14.89 -2.60
CA SER A 158 3.41 16.04 -1.74
C SER A 158 2.19 16.69 -1.10
N LYS A 159 0.98 16.26 -1.46
CA LYS A 159 -0.28 16.85 -0.99
C LYS A 159 -1.26 15.77 -0.56
N ASN A 160 -2.14 16.16 0.36
CA ASN A 160 -3.28 15.33 0.76
C ASN A 160 -4.26 15.14 -0.40
N PHE A 161 -4.71 13.93 -0.64
CA PHE A 161 -5.72 13.62 -1.66
C PHE A 161 -6.37 12.26 -1.42
N SER A 162 -7.41 11.95 -2.21
CA SER A 162 -8.10 10.66 -2.15
C SER A 162 -7.67 9.78 -3.33
N PRO A 163 -6.70 8.86 -3.14
CA PRO A 163 -6.29 7.90 -4.15
C PRO A 163 -7.32 6.79 -4.32
N ASP A 164 -7.20 6.00 -5.39
CA ASP A 164 -7.97 4.77 -5.51
C ASP A 164 -7.56 3.73 -4.46
N ALA A 165 -6.27 3.63 -4.15
CA ALA A 165 -5.73 2.72 -3.14
C ALA A 165 -4.50 3.31 -2.45
N VAL A 166 -4.34 2.98 -1.16
CA VAL A 166 -3.13 3.16 -0.35
C VAL A 166 -2.48 1.81 -0.12
N TRP A 167 -1.16 1.77 0.11
CA TRP A 167 -0.42 0.52 0.24
C TRP A 167 -0.30 0.04 1.69
N GLY A 168 -0.14 -1.26 1.84
CA GLY A 168 -0.16 -1.98 3.11
C GLY A 168 0.97 -1.65 4.10
N CYS A 169 1.97 -0.81 3.73
CA CYS A 169 3.05 -0.44 4.64
C CYS A 169 2.57 0.37 5.85
N TYR A 170 1.49 1.14 5.69
CA TYR A 170 0.77 1.87 6.72
C TYR A 170 -0.69 2.03 6.29
N MET A 171 -1.61 1.28 6.90
CA MET A 171 -3.05 1.36 6.60
C MET A 171 -3.83 1.53 7.89
N LEU A 172 -4.32 2.75 8.14
CA LEU A 172 -5.18 3.08 9.27
C LEU A 172 -6.65 3.09 8.83
N PHE A 173 -7.52 2.46 9.59
CA PHE A 173 -8.97 2.45 9.33
C PHE A 173 -9.77 2.27 10.62
N LYS A 174 -11.07 2.57 10.58
CA LYS A 174 -11.98 2.31 11.69
C LYS A 174 -12.35 0.83 11.76
N LYS A 175 -12.37 0.26 12.94
CA LYS A 175 -12.73 -1.16 13.15
C LYS A 175 -14.11 -1.50 12.57
N GLU A 176 -15.06 -0.56 12.60
CA GLU A 176 -16.39 -0.76 12.03
C GLU A 176 -16.38 -1.10 10.53
N LEU A 177 -15.36 -0.66 9.78
CA LEU A 177 -15.23 -0.99 8.34
C LEU A 177 -15.22 -2.51 8.10
N LEU A 178 -14.64 -3.29 9.01
CA LEU A 178 -14.59 -4.74 8.88
C LEU A 178 -15.99 -5.38 8.88
N SER A 179 -16.96 -4.79 9.58
CA SER A 179 -18.34 -5.33 9.63
C SER A 179 -19.02 -5.35 8.25
N TYR A 180 -18.54 -4.53 7.33
CA TYR A 180 -19.05 -4.49 5.95
C TYR A 180 -18.29 -5.43 5.00
N PHE A 181 -17.19 -6.02 5.44
CA PHE A 181 -16.44 -7.01 4.68
C PHE A 181 -16.97 -8.41 4.98
N LYS A 182 -16.78 -9.31 4.02
CA LYS A 182 -17.19 -10.71 4.18
C LYS A 182 -16.52 -11.32 5.42
N ASP A 183 -17.32 -12.00 6.23
CA ASP A 183 -16.89 -12.65 7.48
C ASP A 183 -16.23 -11.68 8.49
N SER A 184 -16.51 -10.37 8.36
CA SER A 184 -15.93 -9.28 9.18
C SER A 184 -14.40 -9.32 9.22
N LYS A 185 -13.75 -9.65 8.11
CA LYS A 185 -12.30 -9.74 7.97
C LYS A 185 -11.81 -9.22 6.62
N LEU A 186 -10.50 -8.95 6.54
CA LEU A 186 -9.82 -8.60 5.29
C LEU A 186 -9.80 -9.82 4.35
N ASP A 187 -9.98 -9.56 3.04
CA ASP A 187 -10.00 -10.60 2.02
C ASP A 187 -8.62 -11.26 1.87
N GLU A 188 -8.58 -12.58 1.99
CA GLU A 188 -7.36 -13.41 1.95
C GLU A 188 -7.12 -14.05 0.57
N SER A 189 -7.79 -13.56 -0.49
CA SER A 189 -7.66 -14.14 -1.84
C SER A 189 -6.26 -14.08 -2.42
N PHE A 190 -5.41 -13.19 -1.90
CA PHE A 190 -4.00 -13.07 -2.25
C PHE A 190 -3.13 -13.44 -1.04
N PHE A 191 -2.13 -14.29 -1.29
CA PHE A 191 -1.15 -14.65 -0.27
C PHE A 191 -0.26 -13.46 0.11
N MET A 192 0.23 -12.71 -0.89
CA MET A 192 1.06 -11.53 -0.74
C MET A 192 1.00 -10.71 -2.03
N TYR A 193 1.02 -9.37 -1.89
CA TYR A 193 0.91 -8.36 -2.95
C TYR A 193 -0.47 -8.29 -3.61
N ARG A 194 -1.01 -7.10 -3.70
CA ARG A 194 -2.32 -6.69 -4.27
C ARG A 194 -3.52 -6.90 -3.36
N GLU A 195 -3.35 -7.51 -2.18
CA GLU A 195 -4.41 -7.60 -1.16
C GLU A 195 -4.86 -6.20 -0.69
N ASP A 196 -3.92 -5.29 -0.47
CA ASP A 196 -4.15 -3.89 -0.11
C ASP A 196 -4.99 -3.14 -1.16
N LEU A 197 -4.69 -3.35 -2.44
CA LEU A 197 -5.47 -2.79 -3.53
C LEU A 197 -6.89 -3.39 -3.58
N LEU A 198 -7.00 -4.69 -3.31
CA LEU A 198 -8.30 -5.37 -3.24
C LEU A 198 -9.16 -4.81 -2.11
N TRP A 199 -8.61 -4.66 -0.91
CA TRP A 199 -9.33 -4.10 0.24
C TRP A 199 -9.77 -2.65 -0.03
N CYS A 200 -8.89 -1.84 -0.61
CA CYS A 200 -9.20 -0.47 -1.02
C CYS A 200 -10.33 -0.42 -2.05
N TRP A 201 -10.34 -1.34 -3.01
CA TRP A 201 -11.42 -1.46 -4.00
C TRP A 201 -12.72 -1.91 -3.35
N GLN A 202 -12.68 -2.88 -2.43
CA GLN A 202 -13.86 -3.34 -1.69
C GLN A 202 -14.48 -2.20 -0.86
N ALA A 203 -13.67 -1.43 -0.15
CA ALA A 203 -14.14 -0.25 0.58
C ALA A 203 -14.82 0.78 -0.36
N ARG A 204 -14.22 1.03 -1.53
CA ARG A 204 -14.82 1.94 -2.53
C ARG A 204 -16.15 1.42 -3.10
N LYS A 205 -16.32 0.11 -3.21
CA LYS A 205 -17.61 -0.50 -3.61
C LYS A 205 -18.71 -0.27 -2.57
N LEU A 206 -18.33 -0.03 -1.32
CA LEU A 206 -19.21 0.31 -0.21
C LEU A 206 -19.37 1.84 -0.03
N ASN A 207 -18.95 2.65 -1.02
CA ASN A 207 -18.95 4.11 -1.02
C ASN A 207 -18.00 4.77 -0.02
N TYR A 208 -17.04 4.04 0.53
CA TYR A 208 -15.93 4.63 1.27
C TYR A 208 -14.86 5.19 0.33
N THR A 209 -14.12 6.21 0.76
CA THR A 209 -12.98 6.77 0.04
C THR A 209 -11.67 6.42 0.75
N ASN A 210 -10.60 6.17 0.01
CA ASN A 210 -9.29 6.05 0.60
C ASN A 210 -8.62 7.42 0.66
N TYR A 211 -7.71 7.63 1.60
CA TYR A 211 -7.08 8.92 1.82
C TYR A 211 -5.56 8.79 1.98
N TYR A 212 -4.82 9.61 1.28
CA TYR A 212 -3.37 9.76 1.44
C TYR A 212 -3.08 11.05 2.20
N TYR A 213 -2.45 10.94 3.37
CA TYR A 213 -2.13 12.04 4.26
C TYR A 213 -0.63 12.33 4.17
N ALA A 214 -0.28 13.41 3.43
CA ALA A 214 1.10 13.78 3.13
C ALA A 214 1.78 14.61 4.23
N ASP A 215 1.01 15.15 5.21
CA ASP A 215 1.52 16.07 6.23
C ASP A 215 2.23 15.34 7.38
N THR A 216 2.27 14.00 7.35
CA THR A 216 3.05 13.16 8.26
C THR A 216 3.71 12.02 7.51
N GLN A 217 4.80 11.48 8.07
CA GLN A 217 5.62 10.49 7.37
C GLN A 217 6.25 9.45 8.29
N LEU A 218 6.66 8.34 7.69
CA LEU A 218 7.52 7.32 8.30
C LEU A 218 8.64 6.94 7.34
N ILE A 219 9.67 6.27 7.85
CA ILE A 219 10.68 5.61 7.02
C ILE A 219 10.22 4.19 6.74
N HIS A 220 10.23 3.76 5.48
CA HIS A 220 9.98 2.38 5.08
C HIS A 220 11.24 1.83 4.41
N ILE A 221 11.89 0.89 5.06
CA ILE A 221 13.22 0.37 4.65
C ILE A 221 13.11 -0.41 3.34
N ASN A 222 11.93 -1.01 3.08
CA ASN A 222 11.61 -1.82 1.90
C ASN A 222 12.65 -2.94 1.63
N LYS A 223 13.14 -3.54 2.73
CA LYS A 223 14.08 -4.67 2.74
C LYS A 223 13.46 -5.91 3.40
N GLY A 224 12.14 -6.09 3.29
CA GLY A 224 11.47 -7.24 3.84
C GLY A 224 12.16 -8.57 3.47
N SER A 225 11.61 -9.69 3.83
CA SER A 225 12.12 -11.08 3.74
C SER A 225 12.63 -11.56 2.34
N GLN A 226 13.07 -10.64 1.47
CA GLN A 226 13.49 -10.91 0.07
C GLN A 226 15.03 -11.09 -0.04
N ASN A 227 15.59 -12.06 0.68
CA ASN A 227 17.01 -12.39 0.55
C ASN A 227 17.21 -13.46 -0.54
N GLY A 228 17.92 -13.09 -1.63
CA GLY A 228 18.31 -13.97 -2.73
C GLY A 228 17.57 -13.72 -4.05
N ASP A 229 18.30 -13.87 -5.16
CA ASP A 229 17.77 -13.54 -6.50
C ASP A 229 16.61 -14.46 -6.93
N VAL A 230 16.67 -15.74 -6.56
CA VAL A 230 15.59 -16.72 -6.82
C VAL A 230 14.30 -16.35 -6.09
N VAL A 231 14.41 -15.86 -4.85
CA VAL A 231 13.23 -15.40 -4.07
C VAL A 231 12.63 -14.16 -4.71
N LYS A 232 13.46 -13.22 -5.16
CA LYS A 232 13.00 -12.00 -5.86
C LYS A 232 12.26 -12.33 -7.16
N GLU A 233 12.80 -13.25 -7.97
CA GLU A 233 12.15 -13.67 -9.21
C GLU A 233 10.79 -14.30 -8.96
N LYS A 234 10.70 -15.23 -7.99
CA LYS A 234 9.44 -15.85 -7.58
C LYS A 234 8.42 -14.81 -7.09
N MET A 235 8.86 -13.83 -6.30
CA MET A 235 8.01 -12.74 -5.82
C MET A 235 7.53 -11.84 -6.96
N ASN A 236 8.37 -11.54 -7.95
CA ASN A 236 7.98 -10.77 -9.13
C ASN A 236 6.91 -11.50 -9.96
N LEU A 237 7.07 -12.80 -10.17
CA LEU A 237 6.05 -13.62 -10.85
C LEU A 237 4.72 -13.61 -10.10
N LEU A 238 4.76 -13.76 -8.77
CA LEU A 238 3.57 -13.69 -7.93
C LEU A 238 2.89 -12.31 -8.03
N MET A 239 3.66 -11.22 -8.01
CA MET A 239 3.13 -9.86 -8.18
C MET A 239 2.43 -9.67 -9.52
N ILE A 240 2.99 -10.23 -10.60
CA ILE A 240 2.41 -10.16 -11.95
C ILE A 240 1.10 -10.96 -12.00
N ASP A 241 1.12 -12.21 -11.52
CA ASP A 241 -0.07 -13.08 -11.52
C ASP A 241 -1.20 -12.46 -10.68
N ASN A 242 -0.90 -12.03 -9.47
CA ASN A 242 -1.87 -11.37 -8.61
C ASN A 242 -2.44 -10.08 -9.23
N TYR A 243 -1.64 -9.34 -9.99
CA TYR A 243 -2.13 -8.16 -10.69
C TYR A 243 -3.09 -8.51 -11.84
N GLU A 244 -2.83 -9.61 -12.58
CA GLU A 244 -3.78 -10.11 -13.59
C GLU A 244 -5.09 -10.56 -12.93
N ARG A 245 -5.01 -11.31 -11.83
CA ARG A 245 -6.19 -11.73 -11.05
C ARG A 245 -6.98 -10.54 -10.52
N LEU A 246 -6.31 -9.53 -9.95
CA LEU A 246 -6.94 -8.30 -9.47
C LEU A 246 -7.70 -7.58 -10.59
N LYS A 247 -7.11 -7.47 -11.79
CA LYS A 247 -7.79 -6.87 -12.95
C LYS A 247 -9.09 -7.59 -13.30
N ILE A 248 -9.10 -8.92 -13.22
CA ILE A 248 -10.30 -9.72 -13.48
C ILE A 248 -11.34 -9.49 -12.39
N ILE A 249 -10.95 -9.48 -11.12
CA ILE A 249 -11.85 -9.22 -9.98
C ILE A 249 -12.51 -7.84 -10.11
N ILE A 250 -11.72 -6.81 -10.41
CA ILE A 250 -12.20 -5.42 -10.47
C ILE A 250 -13.13 -5.18 -11.65
N ASN A 251 -12.81 -5.71 -12.83
CA ASN A 251 -13.55 -5.41 -14.06
C ASN A 251 -14.60 -6.47 -14.43
N GLY A 252 -14.58 -7.64 -13.79
CA GLY A 252 -15.44 -8.75 -14.13
C GLY A 252 -15.12 -9.39 -15.48
N LYS A 253 -15.83 -10.48 -15.81
CA LYS A 253 -15.56 -11.28 -17.03
C LYS A 253 -15.70 -10.48 -18.34
N VAL A 254 -16.68 -9.60 -18.44
CA VAL A 254 -16.91 -8.78 -19.63
C VAL A 254 -15.99 -7.56 -19.66
N GLY A 255 -15.92 -6.84 -18.55
CA GLY A 255 -15.14 -5.61 -18.46
C GLY A 255 -13.64 -5.83 -18.65
N ILE A 256 -13.10 -7.02 -18.33
CA ILE A 256 -11.68 -7.32 -18.53
C ILE A 256 -11.27 -7.33 -20.01
N HIS A 257 -12.16 -7.80 -20.90
CA HIS A 257 -11.90 -7.76 -22.35
C HIS A 257 -11.85 -6.33 -22.85
N PHE A 258 -12.78 -5.49 -22.40
CA PHE A 258 -12.82 -4.07 -22.75
C PHE A 258 -11.60 -3.33 -22.17
N TYR A 259 -11.23 -3.59 -20.91
CA TYR A 259 -10.00 -3.09 -20.30
C TYR A 259 -8.75 -3.41 -21.12
N ARG A 260 -8.61 -4.68 -21.56
CA ARG A 260 -7.46 -5.12 -22.37
C ARG A 260 -7.43 -4.45 -23.74
N LEU A 261 -8.60 -4.26 -24.38
CA LEU A 261 -8.69 -3.52 -25.64
C LEU A 261 -8.21 -2.07 -25.48
N LEU A 262 -8.73 -1.37 -24.48
CA LEU A 262 -8.32 0.02 -24.19
C LEU A 262 -6.85 0.15 -23.85
N LYS A 263 -6.28 -0.81 -23.12
CA LYS A 263 -4.82 -0.84 -22.84
C LYS A 263 -4.00 -1.00 -24.12
N LYS A 264 -4.43 -1.82 -25.07
CA LYS A 264 -3.79 -1.92 -26.40
C LYS A 264 -3.85 -0.56 -27.13
N MET A 265 -5.01 0.09 -27.16
CA MET A 265 -5.16 1.41 -27.79
C MET A 265 -4.22 2.46 -27.13
N LEU A 266 -4.13 2.47 -25.78
CA LEU A 266 -3.24 3.34 -25.05
C LEU A 266 -1.76 3.07 -25.40
N PHE A 267 -1.38 1.80 -25.52
CA PHE A 267 -0.04 1.40 -25.94
C PHE A 267 0.29 1.91 -27.35
N TYR A 268 -0.61 1.69 -28.32
CA TYR A 268 -0.39 2.18 -29.70
C TYR A 268 -0.32 3.71 -29.75
N ARG A 269 -1.15 4.43 -29.01
CA ARG A 269 -1.04 5.89 -28.90
C ARG A 269 0.34 6.31 -28.39
N SER A 270 0.81 5.72 -27.30
CA SER A 270 2.12 6.01 -26.72
C SER A 270 3.26 5.70 -27.69
N TYR A 271 3.16 4.60 -28.44
CA TYR A 271 4.13 4.21 -29.46
C TYR A 271 4.20 5.24 -30.59
N ILE A 272 3.04 5.65 -31.12
CA ILE A 272 2.95 6.67 -32.19
C ILE A 272 3.54 8.00 -31.71
N THR A 273 3.17 8.45 -30.53
CA THR A 273 3.68 9.74 -29.96
C THR A 273 5.20 9.72 -29.82
N LYS A 274 5.77 8.62 -29.30
CA LYS A 274 7.24 8.46 -29.18
C LYS A 274 7.93 8.43 -30.56
N ARG A 275 7.30 7.81 -31.56
CA ARG A 275 7.84 7.76 -32.92
C ARG A 275 7.86 9.15 -33.57
N ILE A 276 6.76 9.90 -33.45
CA ILE A 276 6.64 11.28 -33.95
C ILE A 276 7.70 12.15 -33.27
N SER A 277 7.82 12.14 -31.96
CA SER A 277 8.81 12.93 -31.23
C SER A 277 10.25 12.62 -31.69
N ARG A 278 10.60 11.35 -31.86
CA ARG A 278 11.92 10.94 -32.35
C ARG A 278 12.19 11.40 -33.79
N THR A 279 11.16 11.47 -34.64
CA THR A 279 11.29 11.94 -36.02
C THR A 279 11.51 13.45 -36.04
N PHE A 280 10.79 14.22 -35.19
CA PHE A 280 10.99 15.66 -35.05
C PHE A 280 12.39 16.00 -34.51
N PHE A 281 12.87 15.33 -33.46
CA PHE A 281 14.23 15.55 -32.95
C PHE A 281 15.32 15.20 -33.96
N LYS A 282 15.12 14.19 -34.82
CA LYS A 282 16.07 13.88 -35.92
C LYS A 282 16.04 14.93 -37.03
N SER A 283 14.90 15.57 -37.31
CA SER A 283 14.82 16.64 -38.30
C SER A 283 15.47 17.93 -37.81
N GLU A 284 15.43 18.24 -36.51
CA GLU A 284 16.13 19.42 -35.94
C GLU A 284 17.65 19.25 -35.93
N GLN A 285 18.17 18.01 -35.76
CA GLN A 285 19.63 17.74 -35.85
C GLN A 285 20.17 17.81 -37.26
N ASN A 286 19.34 17.72 -38.29
CA ASN A 286 19.73 17.84 -39.70
C ASN A 286 19.53 19.24 -40.28
N PHE A 287 19.16 20.21 -39.46
CA PHE A 287 19.09 21.61 -39.89
C PHE A 287 20.46 22.26 -39.61
N GLU A 288 21.39 22.15 -40.54
CA GLU A 288 22.57 23.01 -40.57
C GLU A 288 22.14 24.43 -40.99
N PRO A 289 22.26 25.46 -40.12
CA PRO A 289 22.10 26.83 -40.58
C PRO A 289 23.36 27.30 -41.28
N GLY A 290 23.35 27.28 -42.60
CA GLY A 290 24.45 27.88 -43.37
C GLY A 290 24.77 27.24 -44.71
N LYS A 291 23.87 27.38 -45.66
CA LYS A 291 24.20 27.46 -47.11
C LYS A 291 23.15 28.34 -47.79
N ILE A 292 23.34 29.63 -47.74
CA ILE A 292 22.99 30.61 -48.78
C ILE A 292 24.23 31.47 -48.97
#